data_5108c7777a54113f20a2f41576e9ba85
#
_entry.id   5108c7777a54113f20a2f41576e9ba85
#
_cell.length_a   1.000
_cell.length_b   1.000
_cell.length_c   1.000
_cell.angle_alpha   90.00
_cell.angle_beta   90.00
_cell.angle_gamma   90.00
#
_symmetry.space_group_name_H-M   'P 1'
#
loop_
_entity.id
_entity.type
_entity.pdbx_description
1 polymer ?
#
loop_
_entity_poly.entity_id
_entity_poly.type
_entity_poly.pdbx_seq_one_letter_code
_entity_poly.pdbx_strand_id
1 'polypeptide(L)'
;MGLMRETFREEDHVRLHNVIRKAGDVINSVPDEAVIETKVRAASLEAIRATQEKIDRAYDGATYAFGGKIKREPLKGYIPVIHRGADEVMKESVELLDATYRCSRPSDFNNACTDVGDLTHLFPVLNFTFGGFAGKLHGADFRITDEELAYIKPAKLLALTIYHLLRDQAKEAKKICREFKPVFNKESYCQYIRDNFSENE
;
A
#
# COMPACT_ATOMS: atom_id res chain seq x y z
N MET A 1 -22.31 7.62 0.51
CA MET A 1 -21.19 6.66 0.73
C MET A 1 -21.65 5.21 0.87
N GLY A 2 -22.68 4.88 1.69
CA GLY A 2 -23.16 3.50 1.83
C GLY A 2 -23.52 2.82 0.50
N LEU A 3 -24.33 3.45 -0.31
CA LEU A 3 -24.76 2.93 -1.62
C LEU A 3 -23.61 2.70 -2.62
N MET A 4 -22.52 3.44 -2.48
CA MET A 4 -21.36 3.25 -3.39
C MET A 4 -20.66 1.92 -3.19
N ARG A 5 -20.67 1.35 -1.98
CA ARG A 5 -20.00 0.09 -1.68
C ARG A 5 -20.51 -1.06 -2.53
N GLU A 6 -21.81 -1.05 -2.86
CA GLU A 6 -22.44 -2.03 -3.73
C GLU A 6 -22.00 -1.93 -5.21
N THR A 7 -21.29 -0.87 -5.58
CA THR A 7 -20.80 -0.66 -6.96
C THR A 7 -19.33 -1.04 -7.17
N PHE A 8 -18.63 -1.45 -6.12
CA PHE A 8 -17.24 -1.90 -6.23
C PHE A 8 -17.18 -3.36 -6.67
N ARG A 9 -16.23 -3.68 -7.53
CA ARG A 9 -15.96 -5.06 -7.95
C ARG A 9 -15.16 -5.77 -6.86
N GLU A 10 -15.42 -7.06 -6.67
CA GLU A 10 -14.68 -7.86 -5.69
C GLU A 10 -13.19 -7.96 -6.05
N GLU A 11 -12.88 -8.11 -7.34
CA GLU A 11 -11.52 -8.21 -7.88
C GLU A 11 -10.67 -6.95 -7.64
N ASP A 12 -11.31 -5.78 -7.48
CA ASP A 12 -10.63 -4.52 -7.20
C ASP A 12 -10.23 -4.38 -5.72
N HIS A 13 -10.75 -5.23 -4.84
CA HIS A 13 -10.47 -5.23 -3.40
C HIS A 13 -10.56 -3.84 -2.75
N VAL A 14 -11.52 -3.03 -3.18
CA VAL A 14 -11.65 -1.64 -2.72
C VAL A 14 -11.92 -1.57 -1.22
N ARG A 15 -11.15 -0.74 -0.54
CA ARG A 15 -11.38 -0.33 0.84
C ARG A 15 -11.53 1.18 0.90
N LEU A 16 -12.72 1.62 1.32
CA LEU A 16 -13.08 3.02 1.47
C LEU A 16 -13.36 3.33 2.93
N HIS A 17 -12.58 4.25 3.49
CA HIS A 17 -12.71 4.70 4.87
C HIS A 17 -12.89 6.20 4.91
N ASN A 18 -13.80 6.68 5.77
CA ASN A 18 -14.08 8.09 5.97
C ASN A 18 -13.98 8.44 7.45
N VAL A 19 -13.47 9.62 7.73
CA VAL A 19 -13.50 10.24 9.05
C VAL A 19 -14.08 11.64 8.89
N ILE A 20 -15.10 11.96 9.67
CA ILE A 20 -15.63 13.32 9.76
C ILE A 20 -14.72 14.06 10.74
N ARG A 21 -13.99 15.07 10.25
CA ARG A 21 -13.10 15.91 11.06
C ARG A 21 -13.81 17.08 11.69
N LYS A 22 -14.78 17.64 10.95
CA LYS A 22 -15.64 18.75 11.39
C LYS A 22 -17.03 18.56 10.81
N ALA A 23 -18.06 18.81 11.59
CA ALA A 23 -19.45 18.78 11.16
C ALA A 23 -20.31 19.74 12.02
N GLY A 24 -19.86 20.99 12.16
CA GLY A 24 -20.48 22.03 12.95
C GLY A 24 -19.88 22.20 14.34
N ASP A 25 -20.26 23.31 14.97
CA ASP A 25 -19.72 23.74 16.27
C ASP A 25 -20.79 23.70 17.37
N VAL A 26 -22.10 23.75 17.00
CA VAL A 26 -23.24 23.73 17.93
C VAL A 26 -24.34 22.79 17.41
N ILE A 27 -25.05 22.17 18.35
CA ILE A 27 -26.04 21.13 18.06
C ILE A 27 -27.38 21.67 17.48
N ASN A 28 -27.62 22.94 17.60
CA ASN A 28 -28.89 23.59 17.24
C ASN A 28 -28.81 24.44 15.96
N SER A 29 -27.72 24.38 15.23
CA SER A 29 -27.57 25.05 13.94
C SER A 29 -27.08 24.08 12.84
N VAL A 30 -27.50 24.37 11.61
CA VAL A 30 -26.96 23.67 10.43
C VAL A 30 -25.53 24.12 10.23
N PRO A 31 -24.57 23.16 10.09
CA PRO A 31 -23.19 23.50 9.82
C PRO A 31 -23.03 24.25 8.50
N ASP A 32 -22.24 25.32 8.51
CA ASP A 32 -21.80 26.03 7.31
C ASP A 32 -20.61 25.37 6.62
N GLU A 33 -19.88 24.54 7.37
CA GLU A 33 -18.76 23.76 6.87
C GLU A 33 -18.73 22.35 7.47
N ALA A 34 -18.42 21.36 6.62
CA ALA A 34 -18.08 20.01 7.06
C ALA A 34 -16.78 19.55 6.38
N VAL A 35 -15.89 18.94 7.15
CA VAL A 35 -14.63 18.38 6.66
C VAL A 35 -14.65 16.86 6.78
N ILE A 36 -14.50 16.19 5.66
CA ILE A 36 -14.46 14.72 5.57
C ILE A 36 -13.14 14.28 4.98
N GLU A 37 -12.37 13.53 5.73
CA GLU A 37 -11.18 12.87 5.25
C GLU A 37 -11.55 11.49 4.70
N THR A 38 -11.12 11.20 3.47
CA THR A 38 -11.45 9.95 2.78
C THR A 38 -10.17 9.24 2.37
N LYS A 39 -10.06 7.95 2.70
CA LYS A 39 -8.95 7.09 2.30
C LYS A 39 -9.44 5.94 1.44
N VAL A 40 -8.85 5.81 0.26
CA VAL A 40 -9.08 4.71 -0.68
C VAL A 40 -7.88 3.79 -0.71
N ARG A 41 -8.13 2.50 -0.73
CA ARG A 41 -7.16 1.45 -1.05
C ARG A 41 -7.80 0.49 -2.06
N ALA A 42 -7.04 -0.02 -3.00
CA ALA A 42 -7.50 -0.99 -3.98
C ALA A 42 -6.35 -1.86 -4.49
N ALA A 43 -6.65 -2.87 -5.29
CA ALA A 43 -5.67 -3.82 -5.80
C ALA A 43 -4.73 -3.22 -6.86
N SER A 44 -5.13 -2.15 -7.54
CA SER A 44 -4.36 -1.53 -8.62
C SER A 44 -4.56 -0.02 -8.66
N LEU A 45 -3.66 0.67 -9.37
CA LEU A 45 -3.80 2.11 -9.63
C LEU A 45 -5.05 2.44 -10.43
N GLU A 46 -5.43 1.55 -11.36
CA GLU A 46 -6.65 1.71 -12.16
C GLU A 46 -7.90 1.64 -11.27
N ALA A 47 -7.96 0.64 -10.37
CA ALA A 47 -9.04 0.51 -9.40
C ALA A 47 -9.12 1.70 -8.43
N ILE A 48 -7.97 2.26 -8.02
CA ILE A 48 -7.93 3.49 -7.20
C ILE A 48 -8.55 4.66 -7.98
N ARG A 49 -8.14 4.90 -9.24
CA ARG A 49 -8.68 5.97 -10.08
C ARG A 49 -10.18 5.83 -10.30
N ALA A 50 -10.63 4.65 -10.72
CA ALA A 50 -12.05 4.39 -10.94
C ALA A 50 -12.89 4.58 -9.66
N THR A 51 -12.32 4.23 -8.51
CA THR A 51 -12.97 4.45 -7.20
C THR A 51 -13.01 5.94 -6.86
N GLN A 52 -11.91 6.68 -7.07
CA GLN A 52 -11.84 8.12 -6.83
C GLN A 52 -12.89 8.87 -7.65
N GLU A 53 -13.02 8.56 -8.94
CA GLU A 53 -14.04 9.16 -9.81
C GLU A 53 -15.47 8.90 -9.32
N LYS A 54 -15.74 7.70 -8.78
CA LYS A 54 -17.05 7.39 -8.18
C LYS A 54 -17.29 8.23 -6.92
N ILE A 55 -16.26 8.39 -6.09
CA ILE A 55 -16.32 9.19 -4.86
C ILE A 55 -16.59 10.64 -5.21
N ASP A 56 -15.87 11.19 -6.17
CA ASP A 56 -16.01 12.58 -6.60
C ASP A 56 -17.43 12.85 -7.11
N ARG A 57 -17.96 11.98 -7.98
CA ARG A 57 -19.36 12.11 -8.45
C ARG A 57 -20.37 12.03 -7.30
N ALA A 58 -20.14 11.17 -6.31
CA ALA A 58 -21.04 11.03 -5.18
C ALA A 58 -21.04 12.26 -4.27
N TYR A 59 -19.87 12.85 -4.04
CA TYR A 59 -19.75 14.10 -3.29
C TYR A 59 -20.33 15.28 -4.06
N ASP A 60 -20.10 15.37 -5.37
CA ASP A 60 -20.69 16.42 -6.24
C ASP A 60 -22.20 16.34 -6.22
N GLY A 61 -22.78 15.14 -6.40
CA GLY A 61 -24.21 14.94 -6.39
C GLY A 61 -24.83 15.30 -5.03
N ALA A 62 -24.21 14.90 -3.93
CA ALA A 62 -24.68 15.26 -2.59
C ALA A 62 -24.60 16.78 -2.35
N THR A 63 -23.49 17.40 -2.70
CA THR A 63 -23.27 18.84 -2.55
C THR A 63 -24.28 19.64 -3.39
N TYR A 64 -24.50 19.22 -4.63
CA TYR A 64 -25.48 19.82 -5.52
C TYR A 64 -26.91 19.76 -4.96
N ALA A 65 -27.29 18.60 -4.41
CA ALA A 65 -28.62 18.39 -3.85
C ALA A 65 -28.97 19.36 -2.70
N PHE A 66 -27.96 19.83 -1.96
CA PHE A 66 -28.11 20.76 -0.84
C PHE A 66 -27.73 22.21 -1.18
N GLY A 67 -27.39 22.51 -2.44
CA GLY A 67 -26.96 23.85 -2.86
C GLY A 67 -25.64 24.30 -2.26
N GLY A 68 -24.82 23.36 -1.81
CA GLY A 68 -23.50 23.60 -1.22
C GLY A 68 -22.38 23.76 -2.26
N LYS A 69 -21.18 23.96 -1.76
CA LYS A 69 -19.93 23.97 -2.54
C LYS A 69 -18.98 22.93 -1.98
N ILE A 70 -18.14 22.34 -2.82
CA ILE A 70 -17.12 21.38 -2.40
C ILE A 70 -15.73 21.88 -2.78
N LYS A 71 -14.78 21.76 -1.86
CA LYS A 71 -13.35 21.89 -2.09
C LYS A 71 -12.71 20.52 -1.88
N ARG A 72 -11.80 20.10 -2.77
CA ARG A 72 -11.05 18.87 -2.66
C ARG A 72 -9.57 19.17 -2.50
N GLU A 73 -8.95 18.45 -1.60
CA GLU A 73 -7.51 18.52 -1.36
C GLU A 73 -6.96 17.09 -1.44
N PRO A 74 -6.53 16.64 -2.63
CA PRO A 74 -5.96 15.31 -2.78
C PRO A 74 -4.59 15.23 -2.10
N LEU A 75 -4.46 14.31 -1.14
CA LEU A 75 -3.21 14.04 -0.44
C LEU A 75 -2.60 12.75 -0.95
N LYS A 76 -1.27 12.74 -1.09
CA LYS A 76 -0.53 11.54 -1.50
C LYS A 76 -0.71 10.42 -0.48
N GLY A 77 -1.17 9.26 -0.97
CA GLY A 77 -1.10 7.98 -0.28
C GLY A 77 -0.07 7.07 -0.95
N TYR A 78 0.30 5.98 -0.28
CA TYR A 78 1.12 4.94 -0.90
C TYR A 78 0.29 4.14 -1.90
N ILE A 79 0.90 3.78 -3.03
CA ILE A 79 0.27 2.93 -4.05
C ILE A 79 0.33 1.45 -3.66
N PRO A 80 -0.49 0.56 -4.27
CA PRO A 80 -0.50 -0.85 -3.92
C PRO A 80 0.83 -1.53 -4.15
N VAL A 81 1.23 -2.43 -3.25
CA VAL A 81 2.41 -3.27 -3.43
C VAL A 81 2.17 -4.26 -4.57
N ILE A 82 3.10 -4.33 -5.52
CA ILE A 82 3.11 -5.34 -6.57
C ILE A 82 4.09 -6.44 -6.18
N HIS A 83 3.59 -7.67 -6.00
CA HIS A 83 4.45 -8.83 -5.79
C HIS A 83 4.95 -9.36 -7.14
N ARG A 84 6.22 -9.16 -7.44
CA ARG A 84 6.88 -9.64 -8.65
C ARG A 84 8.19 -10.33 -8.30
N GLY A 85 8.16 -11.63 -8.21
CA GLY A 85 9.19 -12.62 -8.46
C GLY A 85 10.66 -12.29 -8.19
N ALA A 86 11.06 -12.19 -6.91
CA ALA A 86 12.41 -12.50 -6.49
C ALA A 86 12.37 -13.55 -5.35
N ASP A 87 11.23 -14.22 -5.24
CA ASP A 87 10.92 -15.15 -4.14
C ASP A 87 11.84 -16.37 -4.13
N GLU A 88 12.32 -16.82 -5.29
CA GLU A 88 13.22 -17.97 -5.40
C GLU A 88 14.55 -17.77 -4.65
N VAL A 89 15.11 -16.55 -4.71
CA VAL A 89 16.35 -16.23 -3.98
C VAL A 89 16.14 -16.28 -2.48
N MET A 90 15.00 -15.79 -2.01
CA MET A 90 14.65 -15.87 -0.59
C MET A 90 14.33 -17.28 -0.15
N LYS A 91 13.70 -18.09 -1.01
CA LYS A 91 13.37 -19.48 -0.72
C LYS A 91 14.59 -20.29 -0.33
N GLU A 92 15.64 -20.24 -1.15
CA GLU A 92 16.92 -20.91 -0.88
C GLU A 92 17.52 -20.46 0.46
N SER A 93 17.45 -19.17 0.76
CA SER A 93 17.93 -18.60 2.03
C SER A 93 17.11 -19.07 3.24
N VAL A 94 15.79 -19.18 3.10
CA VAL A 94 14.90 -19.64 4.18
C VAL A 94 15.12 -21.12 4.47
N GLU A 95 15.27 -21.95 3.43
CA GLU A 95 15.55 -23.38 3.57
C GLU A 95 16.85 -23.63 4.34
N LEU A 96 17.90 -22.85 4.06
CA LEU A 96 19.17 -22.92 4.78
C LEU A 96 19.06 -22.53 6.27
N LEU A 97 18.07 -21.75 6.64
CA LEU A 97 17.82 -21.31 8.02
C LEU A 97 16.87 -22.24 8.78
N ASP A 98 16.43 -23.34 8.16
CA ASP A 98 15.42 -24.23 8.72
C ASP A 98 14.19 -23.44 9.26
N ALA A 99 13.74 -22.49 8.45
CA ALA A 99 12.64 -21.60 8.80
C ALA A 99 11.40 -21.93 7.96
N THR A 100 10.25 -21.90 8.60
CA THR A 100 8.97 -21.96 7.89
C THR A 100 8.67 -20.62 7.26
N TYR A 101 8.24 -20.60 6.02
CA TYR A 101 7.83 -19.38 5.34
C TYR A 101 6.54 -19.57 4.54
N ARG A 102 5.88 -18.46 4.32
CA ARG A 102 4.74 -18.39 3.41
C ARG A 102 5.04 -17.35 2.34
N CYS A 103 5.10 -17.80 1.10
CA CYS A 103 5.19 -16.91 -0.05
C CYS A 103 3.84 -16.29 -0.33
N SER A 104 3.79 -14.98 -0.47
CA SER A 104 2.59 -14.30 -0.97
C SER A 104 2.42 -14.59 -2.45
N ARG A 105 1.24 -15.04 -2.86
CA ARG A 105 0.92 -15.25 -4.26
C ARG A 105 0.48 -13.91 -4.88
N PRO A 106 0.59 -13.74 -6.20
CA PRO A 106 0.01 -12.58 -6.88
C PRO A 106 -1.48 -12.37 -6.61
N SER A 107 -2.20 -13.48 -6.29
CA SER A 107 -3.63 -13.44 -5.89
C SER A 107 -3.85 -13.07 -4.43
N ASP A 108 -2.81 -13.09 -3.59
CA ASP A 108 -2.92 -12.76 -2.17
C ASP A 108 -2.89 -11.23 -2.04
N PHE A 109 -4.04 -10.61 -2.06
CA PHE A 109 -4.13 -9.18 -1.87
C PHE A 109 -3.90 -8.80 -0.40
N ASN A 110 -2.93 -7.91 -0.16
CA ASN A 110 -2.68 -7.31 1.14
C ASN A 110 -3.15 -5.86 1.14
N ASN A 111 -4.07 -5.53 2.04
CA ASN A 111 -4.59 -4.17 2.22
C ASN A 111 -3.59 -3.20 2.88
N ALA A 112 -2.42 -3.66 3.31
CA ALA A 112 -1.40 -2.79 3.86
C ALA A 112 -0.84 -1.88 2.77
N CYS A 113 -0.74 -0.59 3.06
CA CYS A 113 -0.10 0.39 2.21
C CYS A 113 1.13 0.92 2.95
N THR A 114 2.27 0.82 2.30
CA THR A 114 3.56 1.32 2.79
C THR A 114 4.30 1.98 1.62
N ASP A 115 5.37 2.70 1.90
CA ASP A 115 6.31 3.24 0.91
C ASP A 115 6.90 2.17 -0.03
N VAL A 116 6.95 0.91 0.42
CA VAL A 116 7.32 -0.24 -0.42
C VAL A 116 6.44 -0.34 -1.66
N GLY A 117 5.16 0.06 -1.58
CA GLY A 117 4.25 0.11 -2.72
C GLY A 117 4.83 0.94 -3.86
N ASP A 118 5.26 2.16 -3.57
CA ASP A 118 5.88 3.05 -4.55
C ASP A 118 7.15 2.43 -5.16
N LEU A 119 8.00 1.81 -4.33
CA LEU A 119 9.23 1.16 -4.78
C LEU A 119 8.97 -0.02 -5.72
N THR A 120 7.93 -0.84 -5.46
CA THR A 120 7.61 -2.01 -6.30
C THR A 120 7.17 -1.65 -7.72
N HIS A 121 6.78 -0.41 -7.96
CA HIS A 121 6.46 0.10 -9.29
C HIS A 121 7.69 0.59 -10.06
N LEU A 122 8.80 0.83 -9.37
CA LEU A 122 10.04 1.38 -9.94
C LEU A 122 11.17 0.34 -10.02
N PHE A 123 11.26 -0.55 -9.01
CA PHE A 123 12.37 -1.47 -8.83
C PHE A 123 11.88 -2.88 -8.53
N PRO A 124 12.69 -3.91 -8.79
CA PRO A 124 12.44 -5.24 -8.23
C PRO A 124 12.71 -5.20 -6.71
N VAL A 125 11.68 -5.43 -5.92
CA VAL A 125 11.73 -5.34 -4.45
C VAL A 125 11.45 -6.70 -3.84
N LEU A 126 12.31 -7.13 -2.92
CA LEU A 126 12.06 -8.21 -1.99
C LEU A 126 11.45 -7.63 -0.73
N ASN A 127 10.21 -8.00 -0.46
CA ASN A 127 9.51 -7.56 0.73
C ASN A 127 9.06 -8.78 1.54
N PHE A 128 9.45 -8.83 2.80
CA PHE A 128 9.06 -9.92 3.70
C PHE A 128 8.75 -9.40 5.09
N THR A 129 7.97 -10.17 5.82
CA THR A 129 7.69 -9.98 7.23
C THR A 129 8.21 -11.18 8.01
N PHE A 130 8.46 -11.00 9.29
CA PHE A 130 9.00 -12.03 10.15
C PHE A 130 8.22 -12.10 11.48
N GLY A 131 8.36 -13.22 12.18
CA GLY A 131 7.69 -13.51 13.44
C GLY A 131 8.47 -13.02 14.66
N GLY A 132 8.14 -13.59 15.82
CA GLY A 132 8.80 -13.28 17.07
C GLY A 132 8.08 -12.20 17.89
N PHE A 133 6.85 -11.85 17.52
CA PHE A 133 6.06 -10.80 18.17
C PHE A 133 4.75 -11.36 18.71
N ALA A 134 4.24 -10.73 19.77
CA ALA A 134 2.88 -10.93 20.28
C ALA A 134 2.21 -9.58 20.54
N GLY A 135 0.89 -9.61 20.73
CA GLY A 135 0.07 -8.42 20.86
C GLY A 135 -0.53 -7.95 19.54
N LYS A 136 -1.32 -6.89 19.60
CA LYS A 136 -1.99 -6.31 18.44
C LYS A 136 -1.04 -5.37 17.71
N LEU A 137 -0.87 -5.55 16.41
CA LEU A 137 -0.10 -4.61 15.57
C LEU A 137 -0.62 -3.17 15.78
N HIS A 138 0.26 -2.23 16.06
CA HIS A 138 -0.04 -0.86 16.50
C HIS A 138 -0.74 -0.75 17.87
N GLY A 139 -0.84 -1.83 18.63
CA GLY A 139 -1.35 -1.82 20.00
C GLY A 139 -0.26 -1.53 21.03
N ALA A 140 -0.65 -1.05 22.18
CA ALA A 140 0.28 -0.82 23.30
C ALA A 140 0.86 -2.12 23.90
N ASP A 141 0.23 -3.26 23.60
CA ASP A 141 0.63 -4.60 24.02
C ASP A 141 1.58 -5.29 23.03
N PHE A 142 1.88 -4.65 21.90
CA PHE A 142 2.81 -5.19 20.91
C PHE A 142 4.22 -5.29 21.49
N ARG A 143 4.77 -6.51 21.50
CA ARG A 143 6.08 -6.80 22.10
C ARG A 143 6.77 -7.95 21.40
N ILE A 144 8.09 -8.01 21.57
CA ILE A 144 8.90 -9.15 21.16
C ILE A 144 8.73 -10.28 22.18
N THR A 145 8.54 -11.49 21.68
CA THR A 145 8.38 -12.72 22.48
C THR A 145 9.39 -13.80 22.13
N ASP A 146 10.05 -13.66 20.97
CA ASP A 146 11.08 -14.59 20.50
C ASP A 146 12.15 -13.74 19.78
N GLU A 147 13.28 -13.52 20.42
CA GLU A 147 14.38 -12.71 19.89
C GLU A 147 15.10 -13.37 18.72
N GLU A 148 15.16 -14.70 18.69
CA GLU A 148 15.75 -15.43 17.56
C GLU A 148 14.93 -15.19 16.27
N LEU A 149 13.61 -15.26 16.36
CA LEU A 149 12.70 -14.99 15.23
C LEU A 149 12.60 -13.50 14.89
N ALA A 150 12.72 -12.61 15.88
CA ALA A 150 12.56 -11.18 15.66
C ALA A 150 13.83 -10.49 15.16
N TYR A 151 15.02 -10.97 15.52
CA TYR A 151 16.29 -10.32 15.22
C TYR A 151 17.26 -11.18 14.42
N ILE A 152 17.53 -12.39 14.91
CA ILE A 152 18.64 -13.20 14.39
C ILE A 152 18.30 -13.80 13.03
N LYS A 153 17.15 -14.49 12.93
CA LYS A 153 16.73 -15.10 11.66
C LYS A 153 16.52 -14.11 10.54
N PRO A 154 15.85 -12.96 10.72
CA PRO A 154 15.74 -11.93 9.67
C PRO A 154 17.09 -11.36 9.23
N ALA A 155 18.02 -11.12 10.17
CA ALA A 155 19.35 -10.64 9.84
C ALA A 155 20.14 -11.65 9.01
N LYS A 156 20.10 -12.93 9.40
CA LYS A 156 20.70 -14.02 8.63
C LYS A 156 20.04 -14.16 7.25
N LEU A 157 18.71 -14.05 7.18
CA LEU A 157 17.97 -14.11 5.91
C LEU A 157 18.40 -13.00 4.95
N LEU A 158 18.52 -11.77 5.43
CA LEU A 158 19.00 -10.65 4.62
C LEU A 158 20.43 -10.90 4.12
N ALA A 159 21.32 -11.30 5.01
CA ALA A 159 22.72 -11.57 4.64
C ALA A 159 22.84 -12.70 3.59
N LEU A 160 22.12 -13.80 3.78
CA LEU A 160 22.10 -14.92 2.82
C LEU A 160 21.48 -14.49 1.49
N THR A 161 20.38 -13.75 1.51
CA THR A 161 19.75 -13.25 0.28
C THR A 161 20.67 -12.34 -0.50
N ILE A 162 21.38 -11.43 0.17
CA ILE A 162 22.41 -10.58 -0.46
C ILE A 162 23.55 -11.43 -1.04
N TYR A 163 24.02 -12.42 -0.29
CA TYR A 163 25.06 -13.35 -0.77
C TYR A 163 24.59 -14.08 -2.03
N HIS A 164 23.38 -14.65 -2.04
CA HIS A 164 22.83 -15.35 -3.21
C HIS A 164 22.66 -14.43 -4.42
N LEU A 165 22.26 -13.19 -4.21
CA LEU A 165 22.15 -12.20 -5.28
C LEU A 165 23.51 -11.82 -5.88
N LEU A 166 24.57 -11.77 -5.07
CA LEU A 166 25.88 -11.25 -5.48
C LEU A 166 26.88 -12.35 -5.87
N ARG A 167 26.70 -13.61 -5.43
CA ARG A 167 27.57 -14.72 -5.85
C ARG A 167 27.57 -14.87 -7.38
N ASP A 168 28.55 -15.55 -7.92
CA ASP A 168 28.70 -15.82 -9.36
C ASP A 168 28.64 -14.55 -10.21
N GLN A 169 29.36 -13.51 -9.80
CA GLN A 169 29.40 -12.20 -10.47
C GLN A 169 28.01 -11.51 -10.57
N ALA A 170 27.18 -11.69 -9.55
CA ALA A 170 25.82 -11.17 -9.45
C ALA A 170 24.90 -11.63 -10.60
N LYS A 171 25.04 -12.87 -11.03
CA LYS A 171 24.27 -13.45 -12.15
C LYS A 171 22.77 -13.37 -11.88
N GLU A 172 22.34 -13.73 -10.66
CA GLU A 172 20.93 -13.74 -10.29
C GLU A 172 20.36 -12.33 -10.19
N ALA A 173 21.07 -11.40 -9.54
CA ALA A 173 20.65 -10.00 -9.47
C ALA A 173 20.53 -9.37 -10.88
N LYS A 174 21.49 -9.65 -11.77
CA LYS A 174 21.44 -9.17 -13.16
C LYS A 174 20.28 -9.76 -13.95
N LYS A 175 19.91 -11.02 -13.69
CA LYS A 175 18.75 -11.66 -14.30
C LYS A 175 17.45 -10.96 -13.84
N ILE A 176 17.27 -10.81 -12.52
CA ILE A 176 16.10 -10.13 -11.93
C ILE A 176 15.95 -8.73 -12.50
N CYS A 177 17.02 -7.94 -12.55
CA CYS A 177 16.98 -6.58 -13.09
C CYS A 177 16.61 -6.53 -14.59
N ARG A 178 17.04 -7.53 -15.39
CA ARG A 178 16.70 -7.60 -16.84
C ARG A 178 15.25 -8.02 -17.08
N GLU A 179 14.74 -8.92 -16.25
CA GLU A 179 13.37 -9.45 -16.38
C GLU A 179 12.33 -8.51 -15.78
N PHE A 180 12.74 -7.65 -14.87
CA PHE A 180 11.83 -6.69 -14.24
C PHE A 180 11.34 -5.64 -15.24
N LYS A 181 10.02 -5.46 -15.28
CA LYS A 181 9.37 -4.43 -16.08
C LYS A 181 8.74 -3.41 -15.13
N PRO A 182 9.35 -2.25 -14.94
CA PRO A 182 8.78 -1.21 -14.08
C PRO A 182 7.46 -0.69 -14.66
N VAL A 183 6.55 -0.30 -13.78
CA VAL A 183 5.31 0.40 -14.16
C VAL A 183 5.64 1.86 -14.47
N PHE A 184 6.56 2.43 -13.70
CA PHE A 184 7.03 3.79 -13.86
C PHE A 184 8.56 3.83 -14.05
N ASN A 185 9.03 4.76 -14.87
CA ASN A 185 10.37 5.28 -14.75
C ASN A 185 10.36 6.53 -13.84
N LYS A 186 11.50 7.12 -13.56
CA LYS A 186 11.62 8.31 -12.68
C LYS A 186 10.73 9.46 -13.16
N GLU A 187 10.78 9.76 -14.44
CA GLU A 187 10.05 10.89 -15.04
C GLU A 187 8.54 10.68 -14.95
N SER A 188 8.06 9.49 -15.34
CA SER A 188 6.64 9.17 -15.32
C SER A 188 6.09 9.03 -13.89
N TYR A 189 6.90 8.59 -12.93
CA TYR A 189 6.52 8.58 -11.53
C TYR A 189 6.40 10.00 -10.95
N CYS A 190 7.38 10.86 -11.21
CA CYS A 190 7.30 12.26 -10.81
C CYS A 190 6.09 12.98 -11.44
N GLN A 191 5.78 12.65 -12.71
CA GLN A 191 4.59 13.18 -13.37
C GLN A 191 3.31 12.67 -12.71
N TYR A 192 3.23 11.37 -12.40
CA TYR A 192 2.10 10.79 -11.67
C TYR A 192 1.84 11.50 -10.33
N ILE A 193 2.92 11.83 -9.58
CA ILE A 193 2.79 12.56 -8.32
C ILE A 193 2.23 13.97 -8.55
N ARG A 194 2.77 14.72 -9.51
CA ARG A 194 2.29 16.08 -9.82
C ARG A 194 0.84 16.11 -10.29
N ASP A 195 0.44 15.13 -11.11
CA ASP A 195 -0.90 15.10 -11.71
C ASP A 195 -2.00 14.73 -10.72
N ASN A 196 -1.66 13.98 -9.66
CA ASN A 196 -2.66 13.41 -8.77
C ASN A 196 -2.66 14.00 -7.36
N PHE A 197 -1.63 14.76 -6.98
CA PHE A 197 -1.52 15.27 -5.62
C PHE A 197 -1.07 16.72 -5.59
N SER A 198 -1.68 17.50 -4.71
CA SER A 198 -1.21 18.87 -4.44
C SER A 198 0.16 18.80 -3.76
N GLU A 199 1.11 19.61 -4.21
CA GLU A 199 2.30 19.89 -3.43
C GLU A 199 1.83 20.63 -2.17
N ASN A 200 2.02 20.04 -0.99
CA ASN A 200 1.89 20.80 0.25
C ASN A 200 3.11 21.73 0.29
N GLU A 201 2.87 23.01 0.03
CA GLU A 201 3.79 24.10 0.38
C GLU A 201 3.97 24.20 1.89
#